data_3ca4636d3068bd58cb90768f7e286b0d
#
_entry.id   3ca4636d3068bd58cb90768f7e286b0d
#
_cell.length_a   1.000
_cell.length_b   1.000
_cell.length_c   1.000
_cell.angle_alpha   90.00
_cell.angle_beta   90.00
_cell.angle_gamma   90.00
#
_symmetry.space_group_name_H-M   'P 1'
#
loop_
_entity.id
_entity.type
_entity.pdbx_description
1 polymer ?
#
loop_
_entity_poly.entity_id
_entity_poly.type
_entity_poly.pdbx_seq_one_letter_code
_entity_poly.pdbx_strand_id
1 'polypeptide(L)' 'MESLEFKYGLDIHFCYNGNLGTLQQKTKDNRRLVYCLLYNKVITKEEYEQLVKEIVAYFQEQIQSVMKNPLYFVD' A
#
# COMPACT_ATOMS: atom_id res chain seq x y z
N MET A 1 6.94 10.76 16.36
CA MET A 1 6.98 9.30 16.31
C MET A 1 7.26 8.83 14.90
N GLU A 2 8.18 7.89 14.78
CA GLU A 2 8.47 7.27 13.52
C GLU A 2 7.34 6.34 13.10
N SER A 3 6.88 6.46 11.86
CA SER A 3 5.92 5.49 11.34
C SER A 3 6.63 4.16 11.05
N LEU A 4 5.88 3.06 11.04
CA LEU A 4 6.43 1.77 10.69
C LEU A 4 6.94 1.76 9.25
N GLU A 5 6.25 2.49 8.38
CA GLU A 5 6.66 2.64 6.99
C GLU A 5 8.07 3.22 6.88
N PHE A 6 8.33 4.30 7.62
CA PHE A 6 9.63 4.93 7.63
C PHE A 6 10.67 4.04 8.29
N LYS A 7 10.31 3.44 9.42
CA LYS A 7 11.21 2.60 10.21
C LYS A 7 11.79 1.44 9.40
N TYR A 8 10.97 0.83 8.55
CA TYR A 8 11.38 -0.34 7.78
C TYR A 8 11.67 -0.02 6.31
N GLY A 9 11.70 1.26 5.96
CA GLY A 9 12.04 1.67 4.60
C GLY A 9 11.00 1.24 3.56
N LEU A 10 9.73 1.21 3.96
CA LEU A 10 8.65 0.83 3.07
C LEU A 10 8.10 2.04 2.32
N ASP A 11 7.49 1.79 1.17
CA ASP A 11 6.88 2.83 0.35
C ASP A 11 5.40 2.50 0.15
N ILE A 12 4.63 2.62 1.24
CA ILE A 12 3.21 2.30 1.23
C ILE A 12 2.41 3.40 0.52
N HIS A 13 2.76 4.66 0.76
CA HIS A 13 2.09 5.82 0.18
C HIS A 13 2.82 6.29 -1.07
N PHE A 14 2.99 5.38 -2.02
CA PHE A 14 3.74 5.63 -3.24
C PHE A 14 2.94 6.47 -4.24
N CYS A 15 3.66 7.07 -5.19
CA CYS A 15 3.04 7.80 -6.29
C CYS A 15 2.89 6.86 -7.49
N TYR A 16 1.70 6.82 -8.07
CA TYR A 16 1.39 5.95 -9.21
C TYR A 16 0.89 6.72 -10.43
N ASN A 17 0.81 8.05 -10.36
CA ASN A 17 0.45 8.92 -11.48
C ASN A 17 -0.87 8.55 -12.17
N GLY A 18 -1.85 8.12 -11.38
CA GLY A 18 -3.15 7.73 -11.90
C GLY A 18 -3.18 6.40 -12.65
N ASN A 19 -2.07 5.68 -12.68
CA ASN A 19 -1.99 4.40 -13.37
C ASN A 19 -2.44 3.27 -12.44
N LEU A 20 -3.63 2.73 -12.70
CA LEU A 20 -4.21 1.67 -11.85
C LEU A 20 -3.37 0.39 -11.86
N GLY A 21 -2.74 0.08 -12.98
CA GLY A 21 -1.85 -1.09 -13.06
C GLY A 21 -0.68 -0.96 -12.11
N THR A 22 -0.08 0.24 -12.07
CA THR A 22 1.02 0.52 -11.14
C THR A 22 0.52 0.46 -9.70
N LEU A 23 -0.65 1.03 -9.42
CA LEU A 23 -1.23 0.99 -8.08
C LEU A 23 -1.41 -0.44 -7.60
N GLN A 24 -2.00 -1.29 -8.44
CA GLN A 24 -2.23 -2.69 -8.10
C GLN A 24 -0.90 -3.44 -7.89
N GLN A 25 0.05 -3.25 -8.79
CA GLN A 25 1.33 -3.94 -8.72
C GLN A 25 2.11 -3.55 -7.48
N LYS A 26 2.21 -2.26 -7.20
CA LYS A 26 2.96 -1.79 -6.02
C LYS A 26 2.28 -2.20 -4.72
N THR A 27 0.96 -2.21 -4.68
CA THR A 27 0.23 -2.69 -3.51
C THR A 27 0.56 -4.15 -3.25
N LYS A 28 0.55 -4.96 -4.29
CA LYS A 28 0.88 -6.38 -4.19
C LYS A 28 2.32 -6.58 -3.71
N ASP A 29 3.25 -5.80 -4.26
CA ASP A 29 4.66 -5.86 -3.88
C ASP A 29 4.86 -5.49 -2.42
N ASN A 30 4.17 -4.44 -1.95
CA ASN A 30 4.25 -4.02 -0.56
C ASN A 30 3.71 -5.11 0.38
N ARG A 31 2.60 -5.74 0.03
CA ARG A 31 2.05 -6.82 0.84
C ARG A 31 3.01 -8.00 0.93
N ARG A 32 3.63 -8.34 -0.20
CA ARG A 32 4.61 -9.42 -0.25
C ARG A 32 5.84 -9.08 0.60
N LEU A 33 6.33 -7.85 0.49
CA LEU A 33 7.49 -7.40 1.25
C LEU A 33 7.21 -7.47 2.75
N VAL A 34 6.06 -6.98 3.19
CA VAL A 34 5.68 -6.99 4.59
C VAL A 34 5.56 -8.43 5.09
N TYR A 35 5.02 -9.32 4.28
CA TYR A 35 4.95 -10.73 4.63
C TYR A 35 6.34 -11.33 4.82
N CYS A 36 7.28 -10.99 3.93
CA CYS A 36 8.66 -11.44 4.05
C CYS A 36 9.32 -10.95 5.33
N LEU A 37 9.04 -9.69 5.70
CA LEU A 37 9.56 -9.14 6.95
C LEU A 37 9.03 -9.92 8.16
N LEU A 38 7.77 -10.30 8.13
CA LEU A 38 7.18 -11.11 9.19
C LEU A 38 7.80 -12.50 9.21
N TYR A 39 7.92 -13.13 8.06
CA TYR A 39 8.49 -14.47 7.94
C TYR A 39 9.92 -14.52 8.48
N ASN A 40 10.70 -13.48 8.20
CA ASN A 40 12.09 -13.39 8.65
C ASN A 40 12.22 -12.81 10.06
N LYS A 41 11.11 -12.63 10.75
CA LYS A 41 11.05 -12.15 12.14
C LYS A 41 11.66 -10.76 12.31
N VAL A 42 11.66 -9.95 11.25
CA VAL A 42 12.09 -8.57 11.32
C VAL A 42 11.04 -7.71 12.02
N ILE A 43 9.78 -8.03 11.78
CA ILE A 43 8.64 -7.33 12.40
C ILE A 43 7.81 -8.31 13.22
N THR A 44 7.05 -7.77 14.18
CA THR A 44 6.12 -8.57 14.96
C THR A 44 4.82 -8.77 14.19
N LYS A 45 4.00 -9.72 14.65
CA LYS A 45 2.69 -9.96 14.08
C LYS A 45 1.80 -8.72 14.17
N GLU A 46 1.90 -8.00 15.29
CA GLU A 46 1.13 -6.76 15.49
C GLU A 46 1.52 -5.69 14.49
N GLU A 47 2.84 -5.53 14.27
CA GLU A 47 3.34 -4.60 13.26
C GLU A 47 2.91 -5.01 11.86
N TYR A 48 2.95 -6.31 11.58
CA TYR A 48 2.49 -6.85 10.31
C TYR A 48 1.03 -6.49 10.05
N GLU A 49 0.17 -6.73 11.03
CA GLU A 49 -1.26 -6.43 10.88
C GLU A 49 -1.49 -4.94 10.65
N GLN A 50 -0.76 -4.09 11.36
CA GLN A 50 -0.87 -2.65 11.18
C GLN A 50 -0.41 -2.22 9.80
N LEU A 51 0.70 -2.75 9.31
CA LEU A 51 1.21 -2.42 7.98
C LEU A 51 0.28 -2.89 6.87
N VAL A 52 -0.28 -4.09 6.99
CA VAL A 52 -1.26 -4.59 6.01
C VAL A 52 -2.49 -3.70 5.99
N LYS A 53 -2.94 -3.26 7.17
CA LYS A 53 -4.07 -2.36 7.28
C LYS A 53 -3.81 -1.06 6.53
N GLU A 54 -2.62 -0.49 6.71
CA GLU A 54 -2.24 0.74 6.01
C GLU A 54 -2.16 0.54 4.50
N ILE A 55 -1.59 -0.57 4.06
CA ILE A 55 -1.49 -0.89 2.63
C ILE A 55 -2.88 -1.00 2.00
N VAL A 56 -3.78 -1.73 2.64
CA VAL A 56 -5.14 -1.92 2.14
C VAL A 56 -5.92 -0.62 2.16
N ALA A 57 -5.78 0.15 3.24
CA ALA A 57 -6.48 1.43 3.37
C ALA A 57 -6.05 2.41 2.27
N TYR A 58 -4.75 2.49 2.01
CA TYR A 58 -4.26 3.36 0.96
C TYR A 58 -4.79 2.93 -0.40
N PHE A 59 -4.74 1.62 -0.69
CA PHE A 59 -5.24 1.10 -1.96
C PHE A 59 -6.72 1.44 -2.15
N GLN A 60 -7.54 1.19 -1.14
CA GLN A 60 -8.97 1.46 -1.21
C GLN A 60 -9.25 2.96 -1.39
N GLU A 61 -8.52 3.79 -0.65
CA GLU A 61 -8.66 5.23 -0.77
C GLU A 61 -8.33 5.72 -2.17
N GLN A 62 -7.23 5.22 -2.74
CA GLN A 62 -6.83 5.61 -4.09
C GLN A 62 -7.80 5.11 -5.15
N ILE A 63 -8.28 3.89 -5.03
CA ILE A 63 -9.27 3.34 -5.95
C ILE A 63 -10.54 4.20 -5.93
N GLN A 64 -11.03 4.56 -4.75
CA GLN A 64 -12.21 5.41 -4.63
C GLN A 64 -11.99 6.78 -5.24
N SER A 65 -10.82 7.36 -5.02
CA SER A 65 -10.47 8.66 -5.59
C SER A 65 -10.47 8.61 -7.12
N VAL A 66 -9.88 7.57 -7.68
CA VAL A 66 -9.85 7.39 -9.13
C VAL A 66 -11.26 7.17 -9.69
N MET A 67 -12.06 6.36 -9.01
CA MET A 67 -13.42 6.07 -9.47
C MET A 67 -14.34 7.28 -9.39
N LYS A 68 -14.03 8.24 -8.53
CA LYS A 68 -14.79 9.50 -8.45
C LYS A 68 -14.38 10.50 -9.51
N ASN A 69 -13.27 10.26 -10.20
CA ASN A 69 -12.79 11.15 -11.25
C ASN A 69 -13.63 10.93 -12.51
N PRO A 70 -14.38 11.96 -12.97
CA PRO A 70 -15.27 11.79 -14.13
C PRO A 70 -14.53 11.42 -15.40
N LEU A 71 -13.23 11.70 -15.49
CA LEU A 71 -12.46 11.37 -16.69
C LEU A 71 -12.34 9.87 -16.92
N TYR A 72 -12.48 9.07 -15.87
CA TYR A 72 -12.42 7.61 -16.00
C TYR A 72 -13.72 6.98 -16.47
N PHE A 73 -14.79 7.75 -16.50
CA PHE A 73 -16.11 7.25 -16.89
C PHE A 73 -16.61 7.88 -18.20
N VAL A 74 -15.74 8.60 -18.89
CA VAL A 74 -16.07 9.22 -20.16
C VAL A 74 -15.71 8.23 -21.27
N ASP A 75 -16.69 7.87 -22.02
CA ASP A 75 -16.48 7.01 -23.19
C ASP A 75 -16.10 7.83 -24.42
#